data_1e546a736f532da3927b3c216ba9240b
#
_entry.id   1e546a736f532da3927b3c216ba9240b
#
_cell.length_a   1.000
_cell.length_b   1.000
_cell.length_c   1.000
_cell.angle_alpha   90.00
_cell.angle_beta   90.00
_cell.angle_gamma   90.00
#
_symmetry.space_group_name_H-M   'P 1'
#
loop_
_entity.id
_entity.type
_entity.pdbx_description
1 polymer ?
#
loop_
_entity_poly.entity_id
_entity_poly.type
_entity_poly.pdbx_seq_one_letter_code
_entity_poly.pdbx_strand_id
1 'polypeptide(L)'
;MEKNRSVDVLIPTYKPDQKCVQLVRRLLKQSVAVHRIYLIDTDTGIFPEELYGISDRVLIHRILPDVFDHGGTRNLGAELSDAEILVYMTQDAVPADEHLIERLVEGFEEKRVGAVYARQLPAEDCQLIERYTRGFNYPKTSRLKSAEDLPVLGIKTYFCSNVCAAYRRDVYAQMGGFVKK
;
A
#
# COMPACT_ATOMS: atom_id res chain seq x y z
N MET A 1 -27.50 3.14 -0.84
CA MET A 1 -26.64 1.96 -0.60
C MET A 1 -25.28 2.30 -1.18
N GLU A 2 -24.30 2.61 -0.33
CA GLU A 2 -22.91 2.80 -0.79
C GLU A 2 -22.44 1.48 -1.39
N LYS A 3 -21.97 1.55 -2.62
CA LYS A 3 -21.40 0.41 -3.32
C LYS A 3 -20.11 0.03 -2.59
N ASN A 4 -20.13 -1.08 -1.87
CA ASN A 4 -18.95 -1.57 -1.16
C ASN A 4 -17.85 -1.83 -2.20
N ARG A 5 -16.86 -0.92 -2.29
CA ARG A 5 -15.78 -1.01 -3.27
C ARG A 5 -14.87 -2.18 -2.92
N SER A 6 -14.56 -3.00 -3.90
CA SER A 6 -13.58 -4.07 -3.71
C SER A 6 -12.17 -3.48 -3.51
N VAL A 7 -11.43 -4.02 -2.55
CA VAL A 7 -10.08 -3.56 -2.18
C VAL A 7 -9.12 -4.74 -2.20
N ASP A 8 -8.09 -4.67 -3.01
CA ASP A 8 -6.97 -5.61 -2.97
C ASP A 8 -5.71 -4.94 -2.44
N VAL A 9 -4.94 -5.68 -1.64
CA VAL A 9 -3.65 -5.22 -1.11
C VAL A 9 -2.52 -5.92 -1.86
N LEU A 10 -1.59 -5.14 -2.38
CA LEU A 10 -0.49 -5.57 -3.24
C LEU A 10 0.84 -5.30 -2.53
N ILE A 11 1.57 -6.36 -2.19
CA ILE A 11 2.77 -6.30 -1.35
C ILE A 11 3.93 -6.96 -2.08
N PRO A 12 4.83 -6.19 -2.73
CA PRO A 12 6.10 -6.74 -3.17
C PRO A 12 6.91 -7.22 -1.96
N THR A 13 7.42 -8.46 -2.02
CA THR A 13 8.23 -9.03 -0.95
C THR A 13 9.60 -9.48 -1.43
N TYR A 14 10.59 -9.33 -0.55
CA TYR A 14 11.95 -9.81 -0.73
C TYR A 14 12.50 -10.30 0.62
N LYS A 15 12.77 -11.60 0.74
CA LYS A 15 13.17 -12.22 2.02
C LYS A 15 12.25 -11.76 3.16
N PRO A 16 10.91 -11.93 3.03
CA PRO A 16 9.97 -11.46 4.04
C PRO A 16 10.25 -12.12 5.40
N ASP A 17 9.99 -11.38 6.47
CA ASP A 17 10.23 -11.79 7.86
C ASP A 17 8.91 -11.81 8.67
N GLN A 18 9.02 -11.92 9.98
CA GLN A 18 7.87 -11.94 10.91
C GLN A 18 7.04 -10.66 10.89
N LYS A 19 7.62 -9.52 10.44
CA LYS A 19 6.82 -8.28 10.24
C LYS A 19 5.84 -8.44 9.08
N CYS A 20 6.24 -9.14 8.01
CA CYS A 20 5.35 -9.46 6.90
C CYS A 20 4.21 -10.38 7.35
N VAL A 21 4.48 -11.39 8.17
CA VAL A 21 3.45 -12.26 8.76
C VAL A 21 2.48 -11.44 9.62
N GLN A 22 2.99 -10.53 10.44
CA GLN A 22 2.18 -9.64 11.27
C GLN A 22 1.32 -8.69 10.42
N LEU A 23 1.89 -8.12 9.36
CA LEU A 23 1.18 -7.28 8.40
C LEU A 23 -0.02 -8.03 7.81
N VAL A 24 0.19 -9.23 7.25
CA VAL A 24 -0.89 -10.03 6.64
C VAL A 24 -1.97 -10.36 7.66
N ARG A 25 -1.60 -10.77 8.88
CA ARG A 25 -2.55 -11.06 9.96
C ARG A 25 -3.39 -9.84 10.34
N ARG A 26 -2.81 -8.64 10.35
CA ARG A 26 -3.56 -7.40 10.64
C ARG A 26 -4.44 -6.97 9.47
N LEU A 27 -4.01 -7.18 8.24
CA LEU A 27 -4.83 -6.92 7.05
C LEU A 27 -6.07 -7.83 6.99
N LEU A 28 -5.94 -9.09 7.40
CA LEU A 28 -7.07 -10.03 7.48
C LEU A 28 -8.10 -9.66 8.55
N LYS A 29 -7.76 -8.79 9.50
CA LYS A 29 -8.61 -8.34 10.62
C LYS A 29 -9.11 -6.89 10.47
N GLN A 30 -8.98 -6.29 9.28
CA GLN A 30 -9.47 -4.93 9.06
C GLN A 30 -10.99 -4.83 9.15
N SER A 31 -11.53 -3.70 9.64
CA SER A 31 -12.97 -3.38 9.75
C SER A 31 -13.68 -3.45 8.40
N VAL A 32 -13.03 -2.93 7.35
CA VAL A 32 -13.41 -3.15 5.96
C VAL A 32 -12.62 -4.33 5.42
N ALA A 33 -13.33 -5.40 5.05
CA ALA A 33 -12.70 -6.63 4.59
C ALA A 33 -11.92 -6.40 3.30
N VAL A 34 -10.64 -6.78 3.30
CA VAL A 34 -9.82 -6.86 2.09
C VAL A 34 -10.33 -8.03 1.25
N HIS A 35 -10.57 -7.80 -0.05
CA HIS A 35 -11.00 -8.85 -0.97
C HIS A 35 -9.88 -9.87 -1.19
N ARG A 36 -8.67 -9.40 -1.59
CA ARG A 36 -7.46 -10.24 -1.73
C ARG A 36 -6.21 -9.52 -1.26
N ILE A 37 -5.21 -10.30 -0.83
CA ILE A 37 -3.87 -9.84 -0.50
C ILE A 37 -2.90 -10.58 -1.42
N TYR A 38 -2.22 -9.87 -2.29
CA TYR A 38 -1.21 -10.42 -3.20
C TYR A 38 0.17 -10.18 -2.62
N LEU A 39 0.87 -11.26 -2.29
CA LEU A 39 2.30 -11.24 -1.98
C LEU A 39 3.06 -11.52 -3.29
N ILE A 40 3.70 -10.48 -3.86
CA ILE A 40 4.50 -10.62 -5.07
C ILE A 40 5.95 -10.85 -4.61
N ASP A 41 6.29 -12.12 -4.44
CA ASP A 41 7.54 -12.54 -3.81
C ASP A 41 8.67 -12.69 -4.83
N THR A 42 9.77 -11.97 -4.61
CA THR A 42 11.01 -12.21 -5.32
C THR A 42 11.66 -13.46 -4.75
N ASP A 43 11.62 -14.55 -5.51
CA ASP A 43 12.02 -15.88 -5.04
C ASP A 43 13.52 -15.94 -4.72
N THR A 44 13.81 -16.04 -3.43
CA THR A 44 15.16 -16.19 -2.88
C THR A 44 15.34 -17.51 -2.13
N GLY A 45 14.32 -18.37 -2.11
CA GLY A 45 14.23 -19.55 -1.26
C GLY A 45 13.94 -19.24 0.21
N ILE A 46 13.78 -17.97 0.60
CA ILE A 46 13.49 -17.53 1.97
C ILE A 46 12.09 -16.95 2.01
N PHE A 47 11.16 -17.67 2.63
CA PHE A 47 9.76 -17.24 2.77
C PHE A 47 9.15 -17.86 4.04
N PRO A 48 8.41 -17.10 4.88
CA PRO A 48 7.81 -17.61 6.11
C PRO A 48 6.75 -18.68 5.83
N GLU A 49 6.89 -19.86 6.40
CA GLU A 49 5.95 -20.96 6.23
C GLU A 49 4.54 -20.60 6.71
N GLU A 50 4.43 -19.74 7.71
CA GLU A 50 3.16 -19.27 8.28
C GLU A 50 2.28 -18.51 7.29
N LEU A 51 2.84 -18.01 6.18
CA LEU A 51 2.08 -17.33 5.15
C LEU A 51 1.40 -18.29 4.16
N TYR A 52 1.89 -19.54 4.08
CA TYR A 52 1.23 -20.56 3.26
C TYR A 52 -0.09 -20.99 3.91
N GLY A 53 -1.19 -20.83 3.18
CA GLY A 53 -2.51 -21.27 3.66
C GLY A 53 -3.07 -20.47 4.84
N ILE A 54 -2.49 -19.30 5.18
CA ILE A 54 -2.97 -18.45 6.27
C ILE A 54 -4.43 -17.98 6.05
N SER A 55 -4.85 -17.84 4.79
CA SER A 55 -6.21 -17.53 4.37
C SER A 55 -6.35 -17.77 2.85
N ASP A 56 -7.55 -18.13 2.39
CA ASP A 56 -7.92 -18.22 0.97
C ASP A 56 -7.87 -16.86 0.24
N ARG A 57 -7.88 -15.76 1.01
CA ARG A 57 -7.71 -14.39 0.48
C ARG A 57 -6.26 -14.00 0.24
N VAL A 58 -5.27 -14.78 0.68
CA VAL A 58 -3.84 -14.49 0.50
C VAL A 58 -3.30 -15.30 -0.67
N LEU A 59 -2.83 -14.59 -1.69
CA LEU A 59 -2.30 -15.17 -2.91
C LEU A 59 -0.81 -14.85 -3.02
N ILE A 60 0.01 -15.88 -3.21
CA ILE A 60 1.46 -15.75 -3.36
C ILE A 60 1.80 -15.89 -4.83
N HIS A 61 2.38 -14.86 -5.42
CA HIS A 61 2.90 -14.86 -6.78
C HIS A 61 4.42 -14.69 -6.76
N ARG A 62 5.15 -15.67 -7.27
CA ARG A 62 6.62 -15.62 -7.28
C ARG A 62 7.16 -15.09 -8.59
N ILE A 63 8.17 -14.26 -8.48
CA ILE A 63 8.97 -13.75 -9.61
C ILE A 63 10.43 -14.10 -9.39
N LEU A 64 11.17 -14.29 -10.49
CA LEU A 64 12.61 -14.50 -10.43
C LEU A 64 13.33 -13.20 -10.03
N PRO A 65 14.49 -13.27 -9.34
CA PRO A 65 15.24 -12.08 -8.91
C PRO A 65 15.68 -11.17 -10.04
N ASP A 66 16.01 -11.73 -11.20
CA ASP A 66 16.43 -10.99 -12.40
C ASP A 66 15.29 -10.26 -13.12
N VAL A 67 14.04 -10.64 -12.82
CA VAL A 67 12.84 -9.99 -13.37
C VAL A 67 12.35 -8.85 -12.46
N PHE A 68 12.88 -8.76 -11.22
CA PHE A 68 12.44 -7.75 -10.28
C PHE A 68 12.72 -6.34 -10.77
N ASP A 69 11.68 -5.52 -10.81
CA ASP A 69 11.73 -4.07 -11.01
C ASP A 69 10.70 -3.39 -10.09
N HIS A 70 11.07 -2.29 -9.45
CA HIS A 70 10.22 -1.62 -8.48
C HIS A 70 8.85 -1.18 -9.03
N GLY A 71 8.83 -0.65 -10.24
CA GLY A 71 7.59 -0.26 -10.93
C GLY A 71 6.90 -1.46 -11.56
N GLY A 72 7.68 -2.30 -12.27
CA GLY A 72 7.18 -3.50 -12.94
C GLY A 72 6.50 -4.49 -12.01
N THR A 73 7.10 -4.78 -10.85
CA THR A 73 6.51 -5.67 -9.84
C THR A 73 5.18 -5.12 -9.28
N ARG A 74 5.07 -3.80 -9.09
CA ARG A 74 3.80 -3.19 -8.69
C ARG A 74 2.76 -3.24 -9.79
N ASN A 75 3.15 -3.02 -11.05
CA ASN A 75 2.25 -3.13 -12.20
C ASN A 75 1.73 -4.56 -12.34
N LEU A 76 2.59 -5.56 -12.16
CA LEU A 76 2.18 -6.97 -12.13
C LEU A 76 1.12 -7.21 -11.05
N GLY A 77 1.28 -6.64 -9.85
CA GLY A 77 0.26 -6.71 -8.81
C GLY A 77 -1.09 -6.13 -9.26
N ALA A 78 -1.08 -4.98 -9.97
CA ALA A 78 -2.29 -4.41 -10.53
C ALA A 78 -2.93 -5.28 -11.61
N GLU A 79 -2.12 -5.96 -12.43
CA GLU A 79 -2.58 -6.88 -13.48
C GLU A 79 -3.25 -8.14 -12.90
N LEU A 80 -2.73 -8.65 -11.77
CA LEU A 80 -3.27 -9.81 -11.06
C LEU A 80 -4.59 -9.52 -10.32
N SER A 81 -4.84 -8.27 -9.98
CA SER A 81 -6.01 -7.83 -9.22
C SER A 81 -7.16 -7.44 -10.15
N ASP A 82 -8.39 -7.58 -9.71
CA ASP A 82 -9.61 -7.09 -10.35
C ASP A 82 -10.40 -6.08 -9.47
N ALA A 83 -9.86 -5.71 -8.31
CA ALA A 83 -10.50 -4.80 -7.38
C ALA A 83 -10.59 -3.35 -7.90
N GLU A 84 -11.58 -2.59 -7.43
CA GLU A 84 -11.77 -1.16 -7.76
C GLU A 84 -10.70 -0.26 -7.12
N ILE A 85 -10.17 -0.67 -5.94
CA ILE A 85 -9.13 0.03 -5.20
C ILE A 85 -7.91 -0.88 -5.06
N LEU A 86 -6.75 -0.37 -5.46
CA LEU A 86 -5.44 -1.02 -5.34
C LEU A 86 -4.68 -0.39 -4.18
N VAL A 87 -4.40 -1.17 -3.13
CA VAL A 87 -3.60 -0.70 -1.99
C VAL A 87 -2.20 -1.29 -2.08
N TYR A 88 -1.20 -0.45 -2.29
CA TYR A 88 0.20 -0.86 -2.24
C TYR A 88 0.76 -0.68 -0.85
N MET A 89 1.45 -1.71 -0.36
CA MET A 89 2.15 -1.64 0.93
C MET A 89 3.56 -2.24 0.81
N THR A 90 4.49 -1.74 1.62
CA THR A 90 5.77 -2.44 1.83
C THR A 90 5.59 -3.55 2.85
N GLN A 91 6.40 -4.61 2.75
CA GLN A 91 6.26 -5.83 3.57
C GLN A 91 6.41 -5.63 5.09
N ASP A 92 6.90 -4.45 5.50
CA ASP A 92 7.16 -4.07 6.90
C ASP A 92 6.18 -3.00 7.43
N ALA A 93 5.23 -2.55 6.60
CA ALA A 93 4.27 -1.51 6.94
C ALA A 93 3.05 -2.06 7.70
N VAL A 94 3.24 -2.41 8.96
CA VAL A 94 2.18 -3.00 9.79
C VAL A 94 1.12 -1.96 10.15
N PRO A 95 -0.20 -2.19 9.87
CA PRO A 95 -1.29 -1.30 10.29
C PRO A 95 -1.28 -1.05 11.81
N ALA A 96 -1.52 0.18 12.24
CA ALA A 96 -1.59 0.53 13.65
C ALA A 96 -2.84 -0.03 14.32
N ASP A 97 -3.96 -0.06 13.58
CA ASP A 97 -5.27 -0.54 14.04
C ASP A 97 -6.05 -1.25 12.91
N GLU A 98 -7.30 -1.64 13.18
CA GLU A 98 -8.21 -2.31 12.23
C GLU A 98 -8.92 -1.35 11.26
N HIS A 99 -8.67 -0.05 11.31
CA HIS A 99 -9.37 0.95 10.50
C HIS A 99 -8.54 1.51 9.34
N LEU A 100 -7.37 0.94 9.04
CA LEU A 100 -6.51 1.43 7.96
C LEU A 100 -7.23 1.42 6.61
N ILE A 101 -7.81 0.28 6.24
CA ILE A 101 -8.48 0.12 4.93
C ILE A 101 -9.72 1.00 4.84
N GLU A 102 -10.51 1.07 5.89
CA GLU A 102 -11.67 1.95 6.00
C GLU A 102 -11.30 3.41 5.70
N ARG A 103 -10.30 3.94 6.43
CA ARG A 103 -9.83 5.33 6.23
C ARG A 103 -9.24 5.61 4.86
N LEU A 104 -8.59 4.61 4.24
CA LEU A 104 -8.10 4.75 2.87
C LEU A 104 -9.26 4.83 1.87
N VAL A 105 -10.31 4.01 2.06
CA VAL A 105 -11.50 3.99 1.20
C VAL A 105 -12.33 5.27 1.36
N GLU A 106 -12.52 5.76 2.58
CA GLU A 106 -13.18 7.03 2.87
C GLU A 106 -12.54 8.21 2.10
N GLY A 107 -11.23 8.20 1.94
CA GLY A 107 -10.53 9.23 1.15
C GLY A 107 -11.00 9.33 -0.30
N PHE A 108 -11.64 8.30 -0.86
CA PHE A 108 -12.21 8.29 -2.22
C PHE A 108 -13.68 8.68 -2.29
N GLU A 109 -14.32 9.11 -1.21
CA GLU A 109 -15.67 9.70 -1.24
C GLU A 109 -15.67 10.99 -2.09
N GLU A 110 -14.60 11.77 -2.01
CA GLU A 110 -14.36 12.85 -2.97
C GLU A 110 -13.97 12.26 -4.33
N LYS A 111 -14.86 12.38 -5.31
CA LYS A 111 -14.73 11.76 -6.64
C LYS A 111 -13.46 12.14 -7.41
N ARG A 112 -12.88 13.32 -7.14
CA ARG A 112 -11.66 13.81 -7.79
C ARG A 112 -10.39 13.21 -7.22
N VAL A 113 -10.47 12.50 -6.07
CA VAL A 113 -9.30 11.86 -5.47
C VAL A 113 -8.93 10.62 -6.26
N GLY A 114 -7.74 10.60 -6.83
CA GLY A 114 -7.17 9.46 -7.56
C GLY A 114 -6.27 8.57 -6.69
N ALA A 115 -5.66 9.15 -5.63
CA ALA A 115 -4.76 8.43 -4.73
C ALA A 115 -4.91 8.91 -3.29
N VAL A 116 -4.77 7.98 -2.33
CA VAL A 116 -4.77 8.25 -0.89
C VAL A 116 -3.57 7.54 -0.28
N TYR A 117 -2.85 8.15 0.65
CA TYR A 117 -1.76 7.47 1.35
C TYR A 117 -1.87 7.63 2.86
N ALA A 118 -1.46 6.58 3.57
CA ALA A 118 -1.50 6.57 5.02
C ALA A 118 -0.32 7.33 5.63
N ARG A 119 -0.57 7.90 6.81
CA ARG A 119 0.47 8.47 7.65
C ARG A 119 1.34 7.36 8.24
N GLN A 120 2.65 7.50 8.08
CA GLN A 120 3.60 6.63 8.77
C GLN A 120 3.83 7.13 10.20
N LEU A 121 3.57 6.26 11.17
CA LEU A 121 3.88 6.51 12.57
C LEU A 121 5.33 6.09 12.86
N PRO A 122 6.09 6.86 13.64
CA PRO A 122 7.40 6.45 14.11
C PRO A 122 7.24 5.25 15.07
N ALA A 123 8.14 4.27 14.99
CA ALA A 123 8.22 3.21 16.00
C ALA A 123 8.57 3.81 17.37
N GLU A 124 8.17 3.14 18.46
CA GLU A 124 8.42 3.63 19.82
C GLU A 124 9.92 3.78 20.11
N ASP A 125 10.72 2.85 19.59
CA ASP A 125 12.18 2.75 19.74
C ASP A 125 12.97 3.44 18.61
N CYS A 126 12.29 4.17 17.70
CA CYS A 126 12.96 4.83 16.59
C CYS A 126 13.87 5.98 17.02
N GLN A 127 14.93 6.22 16.24
CA GLN A 127 15.85 7.32 16.45
C GLN A 127 15.16 8.70 16.29
N LEU A 128 15.69 9.73 16.95
CA LEU A 128 15.16 11.12 16.90
C LEU A 128 15.04 11.64 15.46
N ILE A 129 16.02 11.35 14.60
CA ILE A 129 16.03 11.76 13.19
C ILE A 129 14.84 11.15 12.44
N GLU A 130 14.58 9.86 12.66
CA GLU A 130 13.44 9.18 12.04
C GLU A 130 12.12 9.79 12.51
N ARG A 131 11.97 10.01 13.81
CA ARG A 131 10.78 10.64 14.40
C ARG A 131 10.52 12.02 13.82
N TYR A 132 11.58 12.85 13.69
CA TYR A 132 11.49 14.17 13.09
C TYR A 132 11.08 14.08 11.61
N THR A 133 11.74 13.23 10.82
CA THR A 133 11.48 13.07 9.38
C THR A 133 10.05 12.58 9.13
N ARG A 134 9.56 11.63 9.92
CA ARG A 134 8.17 11.17 9.82
C ARG A 134 7.19 12.26 10.19
N GLY A 135 7.43 13.02 11.28
CA GLY A 135 6.60 14.15 11.67
C GLY A 135 6.54 15.27 10.61
N PHE A 136 7.67 15.51 9.93
CA PHE A 136 7.76 16.51 8.86
C PHE A 136 7.03 16.09 7.58
N ASN A 137 7.14 14.83 7.18
CA ASN A 137 6.53 14.31 5.95
C ASN A 137 5.05 13.92 6.12
N TYR A 138 4.64 13.56 7.33
CA TYR A 138 3.30 13.06 7.62
C TYR A 138 2.65 13.88 8.75
N PRO A 139 2.02 15.01 8.43
CA PRO A 139 1.33 15.84 9.41
C PRO A 139 0.17 15.07 10.06
N LYS A 140 -0.23 15.50 11.27
CA LYS A 140 -1.33 14.87 12.03
C LYS A 140 -2.69 15.04 11.35
N THR A 141 -2.87 16.17 10.65
CA THR A 141 -4.13 16.49 9.98
C THR A 141 -4.09 16.00 8.54
N SER A 142 -5.12 15.29 8.12
CA SER A 142 -5.32 14.88 6.73
C SER A 142 -5.44 16.11 5.82
N ARG A 143 -4.92 15.99 4.61
CA ARG A 143 -4.94 17.07 3.62
C ARG A 143 -5.24 16.54 2.23
N LEU A 144 -6.20 17.18 1.56
CA LEU A 144 -6.38 17.03 0.13
C LEU A 144 -5.33 17.91 -0.58
N LYS A 145 -4.70 17.37 -1.63
CA LYS A 145 -3.70 18.08 -2.46
C LYS A 145 -4.10 17.98 -3.92
N SER A 146 -3.88 19.07 -4.64
CA SER A 146 -4.07 19.17 -6.09
C SER A 146 -2.91 19.95 -6.73
N ALA A 147 -2.88 20.04 -8.05
CA ALA A 147 -1.90 20.85 -8.76
C ALA A 147 -1.94 22.34 -8.35
N GLU A 148 -3.08 22.84 -7.88
CA GLU A 148 -3.26 24.21 -7.39
C GLU A 148 -2.45 24.51 -6.12
N ASP A 149 -2.07 23.48 -5.35
CA ASP A 149 -1.24 23.62 -4.15
C ASP A 149 0.27 23.82 -4.46
N LEU A 150 0.67 23.65 -5.72
CA LEU A 150 2.08 23.72 -6.12
C LEU A 150 2.80 25.01 -5.70
N PRO A 151 2.19 26.21 -5.84
CA PRO A 151 2.84 27.46 -5.40
C PRO A 151 3.11 27.53 -3.90
N VAL A 152 2.34 26.80 -3.06
CA VAL A 152 2.43 26.82 -1.59
C VAL A 152 3.25 25.65 -1.07
N LEU A 153 3.04 24.45 -1.61
CA LEU A 153 3.66 23.20 -1.14
C LEU A 153 4.94 22.81 -1.87
N GLY A 154 5.19 23.40 -3.05
CA GLY A 154 6.30 23.00 -3.90
C GLY A 154 6.23 21.50 -4.25
N ILE A 155 7.38 20.84 -4.24
CA ILE A 155 7.50 19.40 -4.54
C ILE A 155 6.64 18.49 -3.62
N LYS A 156 6.28 18.96 -2.42
CA LYS A 156 5.41 18.20 -1.49
C LYS A 156 3.99 18.00 -2.04
N THR A 157 3.57 18.79 -3.02
CA THR A 157 2.30 18.58 -3.75
C THR A 157 2.22 17.18 -4.32
N TYR A 158 3.31 16.68 -4.88
CA TYR A 158 3.40 15.36 -5.53
C TYR A 158 3.82 14.23 -4.59
N PHE A 159 4.06 14.53 -3.32
CA PHE A 159 4.48 13.49 -2.37
C PHE A 159 3.32 12.51 -2.12
N CYS A 160 3.54 11.25 -2.49
CA CYS A 160 2.68 10.11 -2.18
C CYS A 160 3.58 8.91 -1.86
N SER A 161 3.44 8.33 -0.66
CA SER A 161 4.35 7.28 -0.21
C SER A 161 3.73 5.91 -0.40
N ASN A 162 4.35 5.09 -1.24
CA ASN A 162 3.97 3.69 -1.46
C ASN A 162 4.37 2.72 -0.32
N VAL A 163 4.80 3.24 0.82
CA VAL A 163 4.84 2.43 2.05
C VAL A 163 3.43 1.98 2.43
N CYS A 164 2.42 2.85 2.22
CA CYS A 164 1.01 2.48 2.24
C CYS A 164 0.23 3.53 1.44
N ALA A 165 -0.17 3.19 0.22
CA ALA A 165 -0.95 4.06 -0.66
C ALA A 165 -2.02 3.29 -1.42
N ALA A 166 -3.20 3.87 -1.53
CA ALA A 166 -4.34 3.36 -2.27
C ALA A 166 -4.56 4.19 -3.54
N TYR A 167 -4.94 3.52 -4.61
CA TYR A 167 -5.21 4.13 -5.91
C TYR A 167 -6.55 3.63 -6.45
N ARG A 168 -7.32 4.51 -7.06
CA ARG A 168 -8.42 4.07 -7.90
C ARG A 168 -7.86 3.38 -9.13
N ARG A 169 -8.35 2.16 -9.43
CA ARG A 169 -7.88 1.37 -10.57
C ARG A 169 -8.02 2.09 -11.90
N ASP A 170 -9.15 2.75 -12.13
CA ASP A 170 -9.40 3.51 -13.37
C ASP A 170 -8.38 4.63 -13.57
N VAL A 171 -8.09 5.39 -12.52
CA VAL A 171 -7.07 6.45 -12.54
C VAL A 171 -5.67 5.86 -12.72
N TYR A 172 -5.35 4.78 -11.99
CA TYR A 172 -4.07 4.08 -12.12
C TYR A 172 -3.81 3.62 -13.56
N ALA A 173 -4.83 2.99 -14.18
CA ALA A 173 -4.74 2.53 -15.56
C ALA A 173 -4.60 3.69 -16.56
N GLN A 174 -5.37 4.78 -16.37
CA GLN A 174 -5.30 5.99 -17.19
C GLN A 174 -3.90 6.64 -17.16
N MET A 175 -3.23 6.60 -16.00
CA MET A 175 -1.88 7.15 -15.81
C MET A 175 -0.77 6.21 -16.33
N GLY A 176 -1.08 5.00 -16.79
CA GLY A 176 -0.13 4.02 -17.30
C GLY A 176 0.64 3.25 -16.23
N GLY A 177 0.21 3.31 -14.97
CA GLY A 177 0.84 2.64 -13.84
C GLY A 177 2.17 3.27 -13.40
N PHE A 178 3.01 2.46 -12.74
CA PHE A 178 4.35 2.88 -12.31
C PHE A 178 5.37 2.79 -13.45
N VAL A 179 6.31 3.72 -13.47
CA VAL A 179 7.43 3.72 -14.43
C VAL A 179 8.30 2.48 -14.18
N LYS A 180 8.59 1.74 -15.24
CA LYS A 180 9.56 0.64 -15.23
C LYS A 180 10.98 1.22 -15.44
N LYS A 181 11.98 0.60 -14.82
CA LYS A 181 13.39 0.96 -15.03
C LYS A 181 14.03 0.05 -16.07
#